data_9540893f3d0e7b325d377bce98a6e7f8
#
_entry.id   9540893f3d0e7b325d377bce98a6e7f8
#
_cell.length_a   1.000
_cell.length_b   1.000
_cell.length_c   1.000
_cell.angle_alpha   90.00
_cell.angle_beta   90.00
_cell.angle_gamma   90.00
#
_symmetry.space_group_name_H-M   'P 1'
#
loop_
_entity.id
_entity.type
_entity.pdbx_description
1 polymer ?
#
loop_
_entity_poly.entity_id
_entity_poly.type
_entity_poly.pdbx_seq_one_letter_code
_entity_poly.pdbx_strand_id
1 'polypeptide(L)'
;MKKFVASLALVPLAFGLAACGSSDSASSSDETVRIGVVGSSDSNKKLVEVAAEEGINVELVEFSDYTQPNPALNAGDIDMNWFQHIAYLSDYNVKNDDNLQIVGPTVIYPMAMFSTTHSSISDLPDGAEVAIPNDTVNEARALKLLEANGLVSFTSEVDTPTIDDVDSAASKVKVTPVDATQTVISMESVDASVINNDFLMDAGLDPKNALAQDDPANESARPYVNLFVAQADDADNETYKKIVEIFHTDAVLQAVQEETQGTAVEVDIDLEELRSTLATLEDKLRG
;
A
#
# COMPACT_ATOMS: atom_id res chain seq x y z
N MET A 1 26.74 16.70 76.27
CA MET A 1 26.21 17.95 76.84
C MET A 1 26.04 18.98 75.74
N LYS A 2 24.95 19.63 75.76
CA LYS A 2 24.35 20.76 75.08
C LYS A 2 23.31 20.39 74.01
N LYS A 3 22.10 20.48 74.52
CA LYS A 3 20.81 20.57 73.84
C LYS A 3 20.72 21.93 73.15
N PHE A 4 20.19 21.99 71.90
CA PHE A 4 19.53 23.20 71.43
C PHE A 4 18.18 22.86 70.83
N VAL A 5 17.25 23.64 71.28
CA VAL A 5 15.80 23.50 71.16
C VAL A 5 15.27 24.13 69.86
N ALA A 6 14.22 23.54 69.39
CA ALA A 6 13.41 23.97 68.23
C ALA A 6 12.86 25.35 68.25
N SER A 7 12.56 25.90 67.12
CA SER A 7 11.46 26.90 66.99
C SER A 7 10.70 26.65 65.70
N LEU A 8 9.47 26.25 65.91
CA LEU A 8 8.40 26.08 64.95
C LEU A 8 7.83 27.44 64.57
N ALA A 9 7.87 27.82 63.32
CA ALA A 9 7.16 29.00 62.81
C ALA A 9 6.04 28.54 61.85
N LEU A 10 4.80 28.67 62.35
CA LEU A 10 3.57 28.59 61.54
C LEU A 10 3.46 29.88 60.73
N VAL A 11 3.21 29.75 59.42
CA VAL A 11 2.74 30.85 58.53
C VAL A 11 1.42 30.43 57.90
N PRO A 12 0.39 31.30 57.87
CA PRO A 12 -0.97 30.92 57.52
C PRO A 12 -1.24 30.82 56.03
N LEU A 13 -2.09 29.86 55.74
CA LEU A 13 -2.70 29.57 54.45
C LEU A 13 -3.58 30.74 53.99
N ALA A 14 -3.26 31.39 52.90
CA ALA A 14 -4.15 32.30 52.21
C ALA A 14 -4.81 31.56 51.03
N PHE A 15 -6.09 31.31 51.15
CA PHE A 15 -6.97 30.88 50.05
C PHE A 15 -7.10 31.98 49.01
N GLY A 16 -6.59 31.75 47.81
CA GLY A 16 -6.88 32.54 46.63
C GLY A 16 -7.75 31.72 45.68
N LEU A 17 -9.08 31.92 45.73
CA LEU A 17 -9.94 31.51 44.62
C LEU A 17 -9.64 32.44 43.44
N ALA A 18 -9.07 31.90 42.40
CA ALA A 18 -8.99 32.54 41.09
C ALA A 18 -9.86 31.76 40.08
N ALA A 19 -10.71 32.52 39.46
CA ALA A 19 -11.83 32.18 38.62
C ALA A 19 -11.48 31.25 37.42
N CYS A 20 -12.49 30.46 37.07
CA CYS A 20 -12.64 29.81 35.78
C CYS A 20 -12.39 30.80 34.63
N GLY A 21 -11.33 30.59 33.90
CA GLY A 21 -11.17 31.02 32.53
C GLY A 21 -11.31 29.77 31.64
N SER A 22 -12.46 29.69 30.98
CA SER A 22 -12.61 28.74 29.87
C SER A 22 -11.64 29.17 28.78
N SER A 23 -10.48 28.55 28.75
CA SER A 23 -9.65 28.57 27.58
C SER A 23 -10.12 27.40 26.74
N ASP A 24 -10.85 27.70 25.68
CA ASP A 24 -10.89 26.83 24.53
C ASP A 24 -9.43 26.66 24.06
N SER A 25 -8.79 25.65 24.61
CA SER A 25 -7.57 25.15 24.04
C SER A 25 -7.98 24.45 22.75
N ALA A 26 -7.87 25.18 21.64
CA ALA A 26 -7.66 24.51 20.37
C ALA A 26 -6.48 23.58 20.60
N SER A 27 -6.76 22.30 20.72
CA SER A 27 -5.76 21.23 20.70
C SER A 27 -5.16 21.26 19.30
N SER A 28 -4.11 22.04 19.11
CA SER A 28 -3.16 21.75 18.05
C SER A 28 -2.52 20.43 18.47
N SER A 29 -2.97 19.35 17.87
CA SER A 29 -2.31 18.06 18.04
C SER A 29 -0.93 18.17 17.40
N ASP A 30 0.11 18.32 18.23
CA ASP A 30 1.51 18.10 17.85
C ASP A 30 1.77 16.60 17.56
N GLU A 31 0.72 15.82 17.33
CA GLU A 31 0.80 14.39 17.11
C GLU A 31 1.18 14.15 15.65
N THR A 32 2.33 13.52 15.47
CA THR A 32 2.82 13.12 14.14
C THR A 32 2.15 11.83 13.73
N VAL A 33 1.53 11.79 12.55
CA VAL A 33 0.98 10.57 11.96
C VAL A 33 2.08 9.87 11.16
N ARG A 34 2.45 8.67 11.59
CA ARG A 34 3.47 7.84 10.92
C ARG A 34 2.80 6.96 9.87
N ILE A 35 3.18 7.16 8.61
CA ILE A 35 2.62 6.40 7.48
C ILE A 35 3.69 5.47 6.91
N GLY A 36 3.46 4.16 7.00
CA GLY A 36 4.32 3.15 6.38
C GLY A 36 4.13 3.09 4.87
N VAL A 37 5.23 3.18 4.12
CA VAL A 37 5.28 3.07 2.67
C VAL A 37 6.34 2.07 2.25
N VAL A 38 6.26 1.51 1.04
CA VAL A 38 7.31 0.67 0.46
C VAL A 38 7.99 1.44 -0.67
N GLY A 39 9.30 1.67 -0.49
CA GLY A 39 10.00 2.66 -1.30
C GLY A 39 9.56 4.09 -0.97
N SER A 40 10.20 5.05 -1.64
CA SER A 40 9.90 6.47 -1.46
C SER A 40 9.57 7.11 -2.80
N SER A 41 8.39 7.68 -2.91
CA SER A 41 7.90 8.29 -4.15
C SER A 41 7.76 9.81 -4.04
N ASP A 42 7.64 10.48 -5.18
CA ASP A 42 7.40 11.93 -5.20
C ASP A 42 5.96 12.26 -4.77
N SER A 43 5.00 11.37 -5.03
CA SER A 43 3.63 11.50 -4.54
C SER A 43 3.55 11.37 -3.01
N ASN A 44 4.34 10.47 -2.40
CA ASN A 44 4.46 10.37 -0.94
C ASN A 44 4.96 11.68 -0.32
N LYS A 45 6.03 12.25 -0.88
CA LYS A 45 6.60 13.55 -0.43
C LYS A 45 5.60 14.69 -0.61
N LYS A 46 4.85 14.69 -1.72
CA LYS A 46 3.82 15.70 -1.98
C LYS A 46 2.68 15.60 -0.97
N LEU A 47 2.25 14.40 -0.58
CA LEU A 47 1.27 14.21 0.49
C LEU A 47 1.74 14.86 1.79
N VAL A 48 2.99 14.63 2.21
CA VAL A 48 3.57 15.23 3.42
C VAL A 48 3.58 16.75 3.35
N GLU A 49 3.98 17.33 2.21
CA GLU A 49 4.00 18.77 1.99
C GLU A 49 2.60 19.39 2.15
N VAL A 50 1.60 18.84 1.46
CA VAL A 50 0.21 19.34 1.51
C VAL A 50 -0.42 19.12 2.89
N ALA A 51 -0.13 17.99 3.55
CA ALA A 51 -0.59 17.74 4.92
C ALA A 51 -0.05 18.79 5.91
N ALA A 52 1.22 19.17 5.77
CA ALA A 52 1.83 20.20 6.60
C ALA A 52 1.20 21.59 6.37
N GLU A 53 0.80 21.93 5.13
CA GLU A 53 0.07 23.16 4.83
C GLU A 53 -1.33 23.20 5.50
N GLU A 54 -1.96 22.03 5.68
CA GLU A 54 -3.23 21.84 6.38
C GLU A 54 -3.06 21.69 7.91
N GLY A 55 -1.82 21.78 8.42
CA GLY A 55 -1.50 21.70 9.85
C GLY A 55 -1.44 20.28 10.40
N ILE A 56 -1.32 19.27 9.54
CA ILE A 56 -1.14 17.86 9.92
C ILE A 56 0.33 17.48 9.73
N ASN A 57 0.96 17.00 10.80
CA ASN A 57 2.33 16.53 10.75
C ASN A 57 2.35 15.05 10.36
N VAL A 58 2.92 14.74 9.19
CA VAL A 58 3.05 13.38 8.67
C VAL A 58 4.53 13.00 8.58
N GLU A 59 4.87 11.82 9.07
CA GLU A 59 6.18 11.18 8.92
C GLU A 59 6.04 9.91 8.09
N LEU A 60 6.83 9.79 7.02
CA LEU A 60 6.90 8.57 6.23
C LEU A 60 7.88 7.60 6.88
N VAL A 61 7.44 6.37 7.12
CA VAL A 61 8.27 5.26 7.56
C VAL A 61 8.46 4.32 6.37
N GLU A 62 9.65 4.35 5.80
CA GLU A 62 9.96 3.59 4.59
C GLU A 62 10.37 2.16 4.92
N PHE A 63 9.73 1.20 4.27
CA PHE A 63 10.03 -0.23 4.36
C PHE A 63 10.64 -0.72 3.05
N SER A 64 11.43 -1.78 3.14
CA SER A 64 12.15 -2.34 1.99
C SER A 64 11.33 -3.35 1.17
N ASP A 65 10.26 -3.91 1.75
CA ASP A 65 9.42 -4.92 1.10
C ASP A 65 7.99 -4.93 1.66
N TYR A 66 7.07 -5.64 0.96
CA TYR A 66 5.66 -5.70 1.30
C TYR A 66 5.31 -6.47 2.58
N THR A 67 6.22 -7.27 3.12
CA THR A 67 5.94 -8.11 4.31
C THR A 67 6.01 -7.33 5.62
N GLN A 68 6.56 -6.12 5.61
CA GLN A 68 6.91 -5.37 6.82
C GLN A 68 5.82 -4.40 7.30
N PRO A 69 5.10 -3.63 6.44
CA PRO A 69 4.25 -2.54 6.94
C PRO A 69 3.03 -3.00 7.75
N ASN A 70 2.36 -4.10 7.37
CA ASN A 70 1.20 -4.58 8.13
C ASN A 70 1.56 -5.07 9.54
N PRO A 71 2.62 -5.88 9.74
CA PRO A 71 3.11 -6.18 11.09
C PRO A 71 3.50 -4.94 11.91
N ALA A 72 4.14 -3.94 11.29
CA ALA A 72 4.50 -2.70 11.96
C ALA A 72 3.26 -1.88 12.38
N LEU A 73 2.22 -1.85 11.53
CA LEU A 73 0.93 -1.23 11.85
C LEU A 73 0.25 -1.94 13.01
N ASN A 74 0.22 -3.25 12.99
CA ASN A 74 -0.39 -4.06 14.05
C ASN A 74 0.36 -3.92 15.39
N ALA A 75 1.69 -3.73 15.35
CA ALA A 75 2.52 -3.47 16.53
C ALA A 75 2.39 -2.02 17.07
N GLY A 76 1.79 -1.10 16.32
CA GLY A 76 1.71 0.32 16.66
C GLY A 76 3.02 1.09 16.40
N ASP A 77 3.93 0.52 15.60
CA ASP A 77 5.15 1.20 15.19
C ASP A 77 4.88 2.30 14.14
N ILE A 78 3.79 2.15 13.39
CA ILE A 78 3.20 3.14 12.48
C ILE A 78 1.70 3.28 12.77
N ASP A 79 1.09 4.36 12.31
CA ASP A 79 -0.30 4.71 12.58
C ASP A 79 -1.22 4.38 11.39
N MET A 80 -0.68 4.47 10.18
CA MET A 80 -1.29 4.06 8.93
C MET A 80 -0.26 3.40 8.03
N ASN A 81 -0.71 2.69 6.99
CA ASN A 81 0.15 2.39 5.85
C ASN A 81 -0.51 2.75 4.52
N TRP A 82 0.33 2.98 3.50
CA TRP A 82 -0.06 3.24 2.12
C TRP A 82 0.93 2.52 1.20
N PHE A 83 0.65 1.26 0.89
CA PHE A 83 1.49 0.42 0.02
C PHE A 83 0.71 -0.73 -0.63
N GLN A 84 -0.50 -1.00 -0.17
CA GLN A 84 -1.23 -2.22 -0.48
C GLN A 84 -2.61 -1.94 -1.08
N HIS A 85 -3.14 -2.94 -1.78
CA HIS A 85 -4.49 -2.95 -2.31
C HIS A 85 -5.41 -3.90 -1.51
N ILE A 86 -6.74 -3.85 -1.77
CA ILE A 86 -7.76 -4.59 -0.99
C ILE A 86 -7.43 -6.09 -0.94
N ALA A 87 -7.09 -6.70 -2.08
CA ALA A 87 -6.81 -8.14 -2.13
C ALA A 87 -5.58 -8.52 -1.27
N TYR A 88 -4.54 -7.68 -1.20
CA TYR A 88 -3.38 -7.92 -0.35
C TYR A 88 -3.75 -7.80 1.14
N LEU A 89 -4.53 -6.78 1.50
CA LEU A 89 -5.04 -6.60 2.85
C LEU A 89 -5.90 -7.79 3.31
N SER A 90 -6.81 -8.27 2.44
CA SER A 90 -7.67 -9.42 2.77
C SER A 90 -6.87 -10.69 3.02
N ASP A 91 -5.85 -10.97 2.20
CA ASP A 91 -4.96 -12.12 2.37
C ASP A 91 -4.15 -12.02 3.66
N TYR A 92 -3.63 -10.83 3.98
CA TYR A 92 -2.92 -10.58 5.23
C TYR A 92 -3.81 -10.82 6.45
N ASN A 93 -4.99 -10.18 6.49
CA ASN A 93 -5.92 -10.31 7.62
C ASN A 93 -6.31 -11.78 7.88
N VAL A 94 -6.63 -12.51 6.81
CA VAL A 94 -7.05 -13.93 6.95
C VAL A 94 -5.88 -14.82 7.39
N LYS A 95 -4.70 -14.66 6.81
CA LYS A 95 -3.53 -15.48 7.14
C LYS A 95 -2.99 -15.25 8.55
N ASN A 96 -3.16 -14.04 9.08
CA ASN A 96 -2.62 -13.65 10.38
C ASN A 96 -3.69 -13.57 11.49
N ASP A 97 -4.95 -13.91 11.18
CA ASP A 97 -6.09 -13.74 12.09
C ASP A 97 -6.18 -12.29 12.62
N ASP A 98 -5.99 -11.35 11.70
CA ASP A 98 -5.92 -9.90 11.95
C ASP A 98 -7.18 -9.20 11.42
N ASN A 99 -7.34 -7.90 11.71
CA ASN A 99 -8.52 -7.11 11.36
C ASN A 99 -8.20 -5.68 10.94
N LEU A 100 -7.05 -5.43 10.34
CA LEU A 100 -6.69 -4.12 9.80
C LEU A 100 -7.78 -3.60 8.87
N GLN A 101 -8.06 -2.28 8.89
CA GLN A 101 -9.21 -1.69 8.22
C GLN A 101 -8.84 -0.58 7.25
N ILE A 102 -9.69 -0.42 6.23
CA ILE A 102 -9.57 0.63 5.22
C ILE A 102 -9.99 1.98 5.83
N VAL A 103 -9.09 2.97 5.72
CA VAL A 103 -9.37 4.37 6.02
C VAL A 103 -9.94 5.08 4.78
N GLY A 104 -9.36 4.79 3.61
CA GLY A 104 -9.84 5.31 2.34
C GLY A 104 -9.03 4.81 1.14
N PRO A 105 -9.57 5.03 -0.08
CA PRO A 105 -8.89 4.64 -1.31
C PRO A 105 -7.79 5.63 -1.70
N THR A 106 -6.91 5.15 -2.57
CA THR A 106 -6.03 5.99 -3.36
C THR A 106 -6.35 5.81 -4.86
N VAL A 107 -5.53 5.10 -5.60
CA VAL A 107 -5.70 4.84 -7.05
C VAL A 107 -5.52 3.35 -7.33
N ILE A 108 -5.80 2.92 -8.57
CA ILE A 108 -5.35 1.63 -9.06
C ILE A 108 -4.09 1.86 -9.90
N TYR A 109 -3.03 1.15 -9.56
CA TYR A 109 -1.82 1.07 -10.37
C TYR A 109 -1.87 -0.18 -11.23
N PRO A 110 -1.65 -0.08 -12.56
CA PRO A 110 -1.55 -1.28 -13.39
C PRO A 110 -0.31 -2.10 -13.01
N MET A 111 -0.45 -3.41 -13.02
CA MET A 111 0.68 -4.32 -12.98
C MET A 111 1.19 -4.52 -14.41
N ALA A 112 2.49 -4.45 -14.63
CA ALA A 112 3.05 -4.39 -15.97
C ALA A 112 4.21 -5.36 -16.19
N MET A 113 4.35 -5.87 -17.42
CA MET A 113 5.44 -6.74 -17.85
C MET A 113 6.45 -5.95 -18.67
N PHE A 114 7.72 -6.09 -18.33
CA PHE A 114 8.85 -5.43 -18.99
C PHE A 114 9.88 -6.42 -19.49
N SER A 115 10.69 -6.00 -20.46
CA SER A 115 11.86 -6.73 -20.93
C SER A 115 12.96 -5.75 -21.33
N THR A 116 14.22 -6.17 -21.13
CA THR A 116 15.40 -5.45 -21.61
C THR A 116 15.84 -5.89 -23.00
N THR A 117 15.32 -7.04 -23.49
CA THR A 117 15.78 -7.70 -24.71
C THR A 117 14.70 -7.80 -25.79
N HIS A 118 13.43 -7.72 -25.41
CA HIS A 118 12.29 -7.82 -26.31
C HIS A 118 11.45 -6.53 -26.32
N SER A 119 10.89 -6.16 -27.46
CA SER A 119 10.10 -4.96 -27.64
C SER A 119 8.58 -5.21 -27.76
N SER A 120 8.19 -6.48 -27.84
CA SER A 120 6.77 -6.89 -27.89
C SER A 120 6.60 -8.33 -27.39
N ILE A 121 5.38 -8.69 -26.99
CA ILE A 121 5.02 -10.07 -26.60
C ILE A 121 5.29 -11.06 -27.75
N SER A 122 5.11 -10.63 -29.00
CA SER A 122 5.34 -11.50 -30.16
C SER A 122 6.80 -11.86 -30.37
N ASP A 123 7.74 -11.07 -29.82
CA ASP A 123 9.18 -11.31 -29.92
C ASP A 123 9.68 -12.34 -28.91
N LEU A 124 8.87 -12.64 -27.87
CA LEU A 124 9.23 -13.67 -26.90
C LEU A 124 9.29 -15.05 -27.55
N PRO A 125 10.41 -15.78 -27.44
CA PRO A 125 10.50 -17.14 -27.97
C PRO A 125 9.66 -18.13 -27.15
N ASP A 126 9.36 -19.27 -27.76
CA ASP A 126 8.78 -20.39 -27.01
C ASP A 126 9.75 -20.88 -25.93
N GLY A 127 9.25 -20.99 -24.70
CA GLY A 127 10.05 -21.33 -23.53
C GLY A 127 10.82 -20.17 -22.92
N ALA A 128 10.54 -18.91 -23.33
CA ALA A 128 11.05 -17.70 -22.68
C ALA A 128 10.81 -17.74 -21.16
N GLU A 129 11.75 -17.24 -20.38
CA GLU A 129 11.63 -17.19 -18.93
C GLU A 129 11.05 -15.85 -18.48
N VAL A 130 10.00 -15.89 -17.64
CA VAL A 130 9.33 -14.71 -17.09
C VAL A 130 9.34 -14.76 -15.58
N ALA A 131 9.95 -13.74 -14.93
CA ALA A 131 9.88 -13.57 -13.50
C ALA A 131 8.56 -12.88 -13.09
N ILE A 132 7.99 -13.30 -11.98
CA ILE A 132 6.77 -12.71 -11.41
C ILE A 132 6.90 -12.57 -9.89
N PRO A 133 6.12 -11.70 -9.21
CA PRO A 133 6.06 -11.68 -7.74
C PRO A 133 5.63 -13.03 -7.16
N ASN A 134 6.11 -13.38 -5.97
CA ASN A 134 5.85 -14.67 -5.31
C ASN A 134 4.88 -14.57 -4.12
N ASP A 135 4.40 -13.39 -3.78
CA ASP A 135 3.31 -13.29 -2.81
C ASP A 135 2.01 -13.77 -3.47
N THR A 136 1.17 -14.47 -2.69
CA THR A 136 -0.03 -15.18 -3.20
C THR A 136 -0.90 -14.31 -4.10
N VAL A 137 -1.06 -13.03 -3.76
CA VAL A 137 -1.99 -12.14 -4.44
C VAL A 137 -1.41 -11.60 -5.74
N ASN A 138 -0.16 -11.10 -5.68
CA ASN A 138 0.50 -10.56 -6.88
C ASN A 138 0.98 -11.68 -7.81
N GLU A 139 1.31 -12.88 -7.31
CA GLU A 139 1.55 -14.07 -8.15
C GLU A 139 0.30 -14.38 -8.99
N ALA A 140 -0.88 -14.47 -8.34
CA ALA A 140 -2.13 -14.74 -9.05
C ALA A 140 -2.46 -13.64 -10.07
N ARG A 141 -2.26 -12.35 -9.72
CA ARG A 141 -2.48 -11.21 -10.62
C ARG A 141 -1.55 -11.26 -11.83
N ALA A 142 -0.27 -11.54 -11.60
CA ALA A 142 0.73 -11.67 -12.66
C ALA A 142 0.42 -12.86 -13.59
N LEU A 143 0.04 -14.00 -13.04
CA LEU A 143 -0.37 -15.17 -13.82
C LEU A 143 -1.59 -14.91 -14.70
N LYS A 144 -2.59 -14.17 -14.19
CA LYS A 144 -3.75 -13.72 -14.98
C LYS A 144 -3.36 -12.75 -16.08
N LEU A 145 -2.42 -11.82 -15.82
CA LEU A 145 -1.88 -10.94 -16.85
C LEU A 145 -1.22 -11.76 -17.97
N LEU A 146 -0.42 -12.77 -17.62
CA LEU A 146 0.23 -13.63 -18.61
C LEU A 146 -0.78 -14.48 -19.38
N GLU A 147 -1.82 -15.01 -18.72
CA GLU A 147 -2.89 -15.76 -19.38
C GLU A 147 -3.67 -14.89 -20.37
N ALA A 148 -4.07 -13.68 -19.97
CA ALA A 148 -4.80 -12.74 -20.82
C ALA A 148 -4.01 -12.36 -22.10
N ASN A 149 -2.68 -12.49 -22.05
CA ASN A 149 -1.78 -12.26 -23.18
C ASN A 149 -1.38 -13.53 -23.93
N GLY A 150 -1.96 -14.69 -23.59
CA GLY A 150 -1.69 -15.97 -24.24
C GLY A 150 -0.29 -16.53 -23.98
N LEU A 151 0.36 -16.09 -22.89
CA LEU A 151 1.70 -16.54 -22.51
C LEU A 151 1.68 -17.76 -21.59
N VAL A 152 0.67 -17.90 -20.76
CA VAL A 152 0.43 -19.08 -19.93
C VAL A 152 -0.96 -19.64 -20.17
N SER A 153 -1.16 -20.91 -19.85
CA SER A 153 -2.43 -21.61 -19.77
C SER A 153 -2.52 -22.32 -18.43
N PHE A 154 -3.72 -22.45 -17.87
CA PHE A 154 -3.92 -23.20 -16.63
C PHE A 154 -4.46 -24.61 -16.91
N THR A 155 -4.19 -25.53 -15.99
CA THR A 155 -4.70 -26.91 -16.06
C THR A 155 -6.22 -27.00 -15.82
N SER A 156 -6.80 -26.01 -15.16
CA SER A 156 -8.23 -25.83 -14.90
C SER A 156 -8.53 -24.36 -14.67
N GLU A 157 -9.81 -23.98 -14.70
CA GLU A 157 -10.26 -22.63 -14.33
C GLU A 157 -10.05 -22.42 -12.83
N VAL A 158 -9.31 -21.38 -12.45
CA VAL A 158 -8.92 -21.06 -11.07
C VAL A 158 -9.06 -19.55 -10.82
N ASP A 159 -9.74 -19.17 -9.75
CA ASP A 159 -9.94 -17.77 -9.39
C ASP A 159 -8.67 -17.10 -8.87
N THR A 160 -7.83 -17.83 -8.15
CA THR A 160 -6.55 -17.36 -7.60
C THR A 160 -5.45 -18.36 -7.99
N PRO A 161 -4.96 -18.28 -9.24
CA PRO A 161 -3.97 -19.24 -9.74
C PRO A 161 -2.63 -19.08 -9.02
N THR A 162 -1.94 -20.21 -8.89
CA THR A 162 -0.56 -20.33 -8.43
C THR A 162 0.30 -20.91 -9.53
N ILE A 163 1.61 -20.91 -9.35
CA ILE A 163 2.53 -21.56 -10.31
C ILE A 163 2.21 -23.05 -10.53
N ASP A 164 1.62 -23.74 -9.54
CA ASP A 164 1.24 -25.15 -9.63
C ASP A 164 0.04 -25.38 -10.56
N ASP A 165 -0.76 -24.34 -10.84
CA ASP A 165 -1.90 -24.40 -11.75
C ASP A 165 -1.50 -24.22 -13.22
N VAL A 166 -0.26 -23.80 -13.50
CA VAL A 166 0.23 -23.54 -14.85
C VAL A 166 0.44 -24.84 -15.62
N ASP A 167 -0.24 -24.99 -16.74
CA ASP A 167 0.04 -26.07 -17.72
C ASP A 167 1.30 -25.73 -18.53
N SER A 168 2.44 -26.21 -18.06
CA SER A 168 3.73 -25.96 -18.70
C SER A 168 3.83 -26.50 -20.12
N ALA A 169 2.99 -27.47 -20.52
CA ALA A 169 3.00 -28.02 -21.85
C ALA A 169 2.21 -27.17 -22.86
N ALA A 170 1.16 -26.48 -22.36
CA ALA A 170 0.32 -25.61 -23.15
C ALA A 170 0.76 -24.13 -23.10
N SER A 171 1.63 -23.77 -22.17
CA SER A 171 2.13 -22.40 -21.99
C SER A 171 3.29 -22.09 -22.94
N LYS A 172 3.30 -20.84 -23.45
CA LYS A 172 4.39 -20.33 -24.31
C LYS A 172 5.65 -20.02 -23.52
N VAL A 173 5.52 -19.56 -22.26
CA VAL A 173 6.64 -19.14 -21.41
C VAL A 173 6.76 -20.02 -20.17
N LYS A 174 7.93 -20.00 -19.56
CA LYS A 174 8.20 -20.55 -18.23
C LYS A 174 8.11 -19.43 -17.22
N VAL A 175 7.47 -19.68 -16.10
CA VAL A 175 7.27 -18.66 -15.06
C VAL A 175 8.10 -19.00 -13.84
N THR A 176 8.79 -18.01 -13.29
CA THR A 176 9.62 -18.14 -12.09
C THR A 176 9.17 -17.11 -11.05
N PRO A 177 8.48 -17.53 -9.96
CA PRO A 177 8.16 -16.64 -8.87
C PRO A 177 9.42 -16.20 -8.10
N VAL A 178 9.55 -14.90 -7.85
CA VAL A 178 10.63 -14.28 -7.08
C VAL A 178 10.02 -13.24 -6.12
N ASP A 179 10.76 -12.83 -5.10
CA ASP A 179 10.33 -11.71 -4.28
C ASP A 179 10.01 -10.48 -5.15
N ALA A 180 8.94 -9.73 -4.83
CA ALA A 180 8.51 -8.58 -5.63
C ALA A 180 9.63 -7.55 -5.83
N THR A 181 10.50 -7.37 -4.82
CA THR A 181 11.68 -6.48 -4.88
C THR A 181 12.75 -6.99 -5.85
N GLN A 182 12.74 -8.28 -6.19
CA GLN A 182 13.71 -8.92 -7.09
C GLN A 182 13.23 -8.94 -8.54
N THR A 183 11.99 -8.58 -8.82
CA THR A 183 11.42 -8.63 -10.17
C THR A 183 12.17 -7.73 -11.16
N VAL A 184 12.59 -6.53 -10.73
CA VAL A 184 13.39 -5.60 -11.56
C VAL A 184 14.74 -6.19 -11.90
N ILE A 185 15.48 -6.65 -10.89
CA ILE A 185 16.83 -7.22 -11.07
C ILE A 185 16.80 -8.50 -11.92
N SER A 186 15.72 -9.26 -11.83
CA SER A 186 15.54 -10.49 -12.61
C SER A 186 15.55 -10.25 -14.11
N MET A 187 15.15 -9.05 -14.59
CA MET A 187 15.21 -8.70 -16.02
C MET A 187 16.61 -8.80 -16.65
N GLU A 188 17.68 -8.79 -15.84
CA GLU A 188 19.04 -8.97 -16.35
C GLU A 188 19.35 -10.43 -16.74
N SER A 189 18.53 -11.37 -16.27
CA SER A 189 18.79 -12.81 -16.40
C SER A 189 17.63 -13.61 -17.01
N VAL A 190 16.45 -13.00 -17.18
CA VAL A 190 15.27 -13.61 -17.80
C VAL A 190 14.82 -12.80 -19.02
N ASP A 191 13.92 -13.36 -19.82
CA ASP A 191 13.41 -12.70 -21.03
C ASP A 191 12.46 -11.55 -20.74
N ALA A 192 11.66 -11.65 -19.66
CA ALA A 192 10.76 -10.60 -19.20
C ALA A 192 10.47 -10.73 -17.69
N SER A 193 9.93 -9.68 -17.10
CA SER A 193 9.51 -9.68 -15.69
C SER A 193 8.20 -8.90 -15.52
N VAL A 194 7.30 -9.43 -14.71
CA VAL A 194 6.09 -8.72 -14.26
C VAL A 194 6.44 -7.99 -12.97
N ILE A 195 6.20 -6.68 -12.95
CA ILE A 195 6.71 -5.79 -11.90
C ILE A 195 5.57 -4.96 -11.34
N ASN A 196 5.50 -4.86 -10.01
CA ASN A 196 4.58 -3.96 -9.32
C ASN A 196 5.02 -2.50 -9.50
N ASN A 197 4.05 -1.59 -9.53
CA ASN A 197 4.29 -0.16 -9.80
C ASN A 197 5.31 0.49 -8.87
N ASP A 198 5.32 0.12 -7.58
CA ASP A 198 6.21 0.72 -6.57
C ASP A 198 7.71 0.57 -6.89
N PHE A 199 8.06 -0.40 -7.71
CA PHE A 199 9.47 -0.68 -8.09
C PHE A 199 9.86 -0.08 -9.44
N LEU A 200 8.93 0.56 -10.18
CA LEU A 200 9.21 1.06 -11.54
C LEU A 200 10.06 2.33 -11.52
N MET A 201 9.74 3.28 -10.64
CA MET A 201 10.38 4.59 -10.63
C MET A 201 11.85 4.49 -10.27
N ASP A 202 12.19 3.80 -9.18
CA ASP A 202 13.56 3.61 -8.74
C ASP A 202 14.40 2.85 -9.77
N ALA A 203 13.75 1.99 -10.56
CA ALA A 203 14.36 1.27 -11.68
C ALA A 203 14.49 2.12 -12.96
N GLY A 204 13.90 3.32 -13.00
CA GLY A 204 13.86 4.16 -14.20
C GLY A 204 13.03 3.55 -15.32
N LEU A 205 12.06 2.69 -15.00
CA LEU A 205 11.19 2.05 -15.97
C LEU A 205 9.99 2.97 -16.29
N ASP A 206 9.80 3.25 -17.57
CA ASP A 206 8.63 3.99 -18.05
C ASP A 206 7.46 3.01 -18.25
N PRO A 207 6.33 3.15 -17.52
CA PRO A 207 5.15 2.30 -17.68
C PRO A 207 4.63 2.20 -19.13
N LYS A 208 4.86 3.23 -19.93
CA LYS A 208 4.46 3.25 -21.37
C LYS A 208 5.28 2.28 -22.23
N ASN A 209 6.43 1.82 -21.75
CA ASN A 209 7.28 0.86 -22.44
C ASN A 209 7.01 -0.59 -22.02
N ALA A 210 5.97 -0.83 -21.24
CA ALA A 210 5.57 -2.17 -20.86
C ALA A 210 5.18 -3.01 -22.07
N LEU A 211 5.56 -4.29 -22.10
CA LEU A 211 5.12 -5.25 -23.12
C LEU A 211 3.64 -5.59 -22.98
N ALA A 212 3.15 -5.62 -21.75
CA ALA A 212 1.76 -5.82 -21.36
C ALA A 212 1.50 -5.16 -20.02
N GLN A 213 0.23 -4.83 -19.76
CA GLN A 213 -0.24 -4.41 -18.44
C GLN A 213 -1.69 -4.88 -18.27
N ASP A 214 -2.12 -5.06 -17.03
CA ASP A 214 -3.54 -5.26 -16.76
C ASP A 214 -4.31 -3.94 -16.96
N ASP A 215 -5.62 -4.05 -17.15
CA ASP A 215 -6.47 -2.89 -17.38
C ASP A 215 -7.07 -2.38 -16.05
N PRO A 216 -6.55 -1.28 -15.49
CA PRO A 216 -7.04 -0.75 -14.21
C PRO A 216 -8.47 -0.18 -14.30
N ALA A 217 -9.01 0.06 -15.50
CA ALA A 217 -10.38 0.51 -15.70
C ALA A 217 -11.40 -0.65 -15.73
N ASN A 218 -10.92 -1.89 -15.77
CA ASN A 218 -11.79 -3.06 -15.77
C ASN A 218 -12.39 -3.30 -14.37
N GLU A 219 -13.64 -3.74 -14.30
CA GLU A 219 -14.30 -4.07 -13.02
C GLU A 219 -13.53 -5.16 -12.23
N SER A 220 -12.85 -6.07 -12.93
CA SER A 220 -11.98 -7.08 -12.32
C SER A 220 -10.75 -6.49 -11.61
N ALA A 221 -10.41 -5.24 -11.84
CA ALA A 221 -9.33 -4.52 -11.16
C ALA A 221 -9.75 -3.94 -9.79
N ARG A 222 -11.04 -3.94 -9.43
CA ARG A 222 -11.53 -3.45 -8.12
C ARG A 222 -10.78 -3.99 -6.91
N PRO A 223 -10.44 -5.29 -6.82
CA PRO A 223 -9.63 -5.81 -5.71
C PRO A 223 -8.23 -5.18 -5.60
N TYR A 224 -7.78 -4.51 -6.64
CA TYR A 224 -6.46 -3.88 -6.72
C TYR A 224 -6.49 -2.36 -6.48
N VAL A 225 -7.60 -1.80 -5.98
CA VAL A 225 -7.64 -0.44 -5.44
C VAL A 225 -6.67 -0.34 -4.27
N ASN A 226 -5.70 0.57 -4.38
CA ASN A 226 -4.75 0.86 -3.32
C ASN A 226 -5.40 1.71 -2.22
N LEU A 227 -4.87 1.61 -1.01
CA LEU A 227 -5.55 2.03 0.20
C LEU A 227 -4.62 2.74 1.18
N PHE A 228 -5.21 3.64 1.96
CA PHE A 228 -4.75 3.91 3.32
C PHE A 228 -5.43 2.93 4.28
N VAL A 229 -4.62 2.30 5.13
CA VAL A 229 -5.05 1.28 6.09
C VAL A 229 -4.58 1.67 7.49
N ALA A 230 -5.42 1.41 8.50
CA ALA A 230 -5.12 1.62 9.93
C ALA A 230 -5.56 0.41 10.76
N GLN A 231 -5.24 0.40 12.05
CA GLN A 231 -5.86 -0.53 12.98
C GLN A 231 -7.38 -0.31 13.02
N ALA A 232 -8.14 -1.36 13.31
CA ALA A 232 -9.60 -1.32 13.25
C ALA A 232 -10.22 -0.23 14.15
N ASP A 233 -9.65 -0.02 15.33
CA ASP A 233 -10.13 0.98 16.29
C ASP A 233 -9.86 2.41 15.83
N ASP A 234 -8.90 2.62 14.93
CA ASP A 234 -8.47 3.92 14.41
C ASP A 234 -8.95 4.20 12.97
N ALA A 235 -9.60 3.25 12.31
CA ALA A 235 -10.03 3.37 10.92
C ALA A 235 -11.01 4.53 10.65
N ASP A 236 -11.66 5.04 11.70
CA ASP A 236 -12.56 6.19 11.63
C ASP A 236 -11.98 7.47 12.25
N ASN A 237 -10.67 7.50 12.53
CA ASN A 237 -9.96 8.68 13.02
C ASN A 237 -10.06 9.84 12.02
N GLU A 238 -10.51 11.00 12.50
CA GLU A 238 -10.77 12.17 11.65
C GLU A 238 -9.49 12.75 11.00
N THR A 239 -8.33 12.65 11.68
CA THR A 239 -7.06 13.07 11.10
C THR A 239 -6.65 12.16 9.96
N TYR A 240 -6.86 10.84 10.09
CA TYR A 240 -6.54 9.88 9.04
C TYR A 240 -7.45 10.05 7.82
N LYS A 241 -8.76 10.27 8.05
CA LYS A 241 -9.69 10.62 6.96
C LYS A 241 -9.28 11.91 6.25
N LYS A 242 -8.80 12.91 7.02
CA LYS A 242 -8.30 14.16 6.43
C LYS A 242 -7.06 13.93 5.56
N ILE A 243 -6.17 13.01 5.93
CA ILE A 243 -5.03 12.62 5.09
C ILE A 243 -5.50 11.97 3.78
N VAL A 244 -6.55 11.14 3.82
CA VAL A 244 -7.17 10.59 2.61
C VAL A 244 -7.75 11.71 1.73
N GLU A 245 -8.44 12.71 2.31
CA GLU A 245 -8.93 13.88 1.56
C GLU A 245 -7.78 14.65 0.91
N ILE A 246 -6.66 14.84 1.63
CA ILE A 246 -5.45 15.50 1.12
C ILE A 246 -4.88 14.73 -0.07
N PHE A 247 -4.86 13.40 -0.01
CA PHE A 247 -4.43 12.58 -1.15
C PHE A 247 -5.23 12.90 -2.42
N HIS A 248 -6.53 13.13 -2.31
CA HIS A 248 -7.42 13.45 -3.43
C HIS A 248 -7.40 14.93 -3.84
N THR A 249 -6.47 15.75 -3.34
CA THR A 249 -6.27 17.10 -3.86
C THR A 249 -5.55 17.08 -5.21
N ASP A 250 -5.83 18.09 -6.05
CA ASP A 250 -5.19 18.23 -7.36
C ASP A 250 -3.65 18.14 -7.27
N ALA A 251 -3.06 18.70 -6.21
CA ALA A 251 -1.60 18.74 -6.04
C ALA A 251 -0.99 17.36 -5.84
N VAL A 252 -1.61 16.50 -5.03
CA VAL A 252 -1.12 15.12 -4.78
C VAL A 252 -1.44 14.23 -5.98
N LEU A 253 -2.66 14.30 -6.52
CA LEU A 253 -3.06 13.52 -7.69
C LEU A 253 -2.19 13.86 -8.90
N GLN A 254 -1.82 15.13 -9.10
CA GLN A 254 -0.88 15.50 -10.17
C GLN A 254 0.48 14.83 -9.95
N ALA A 255 1.01 14.80 -8.72
CA ALA A 255 2.27 14.10 -8.44
C ALA A 255 2.17 12.59 -8.73
N VAL A 256 1.04 11.94 -8.37
CA VAL A 256 0.76 10.54 -8.72
C VAL A 256 0.76 10.35 -10.24
N GLN A 257 0.10 11.23 -10.99
CA GLN A 257 0.02 11.12 -12.44
C GLN A 257 1.37 11.39 -13.13
N GLU A 258 2.17 12.32 -12.61
CA GLU A 258 3.53 12.57 -13.10
C GLU A 258 4.43 11.36 -12.88
N GLU A 259 4.41 10.79 -11.68
CA GLU A 259 5.17 9.62 -11.28
C GLU A 259 4.82 8.38 -12.10
N THR A 260 3.52 8.12 -12.28
CA THR A 260 3.01 6.97 -13.04
C THR A 260 2.88 7.25 -14.54
N GLN A 261 3.28 8.43 -14.99
CA GLN A 261 3.16 8.88 -16.38
C GLN A 261 1.74 8.77 -16.96
N GLY A 262 0.74 8.96 -16.10
CA GLY A 262 -0.68 8.92 -16.45
C GLY A 262 -1.27 7.52 -16.55
N THR A 263 -0.63 6.50 -15.99
CA THR A 263 -1.16 5.12 -16.00
C THR A 263 -1.99 4.79 -14.75
N ALA A 264 -1.82 5.52 -13.65
CA ALA A 264 -2.66 5.37 -12.48
C ALA A 264 -4.10 5.81 -12.77
N VAL A 265 -5.08 5.06 -12.26
CA VAL A 265 -6.51 5.35 -12.44
C VAL A 265 -7.13 5.71 -11.08
N GLU A 266 -7.68 6.92 -11.03
CA GLU A 266 -8.48 7.35 -9.89
C GLU A 266 -9.76 6.53 -9.80
N VAL A 267 -10.20 6.26 -8.57
CA VAL A 267 -11.40 5.47 -8.32
C VAL A 267 -12.43 6.33 -7.57
N ASP A 268 -13.68 6.27 -8.03
CA ASP A 268 -14.84 6.86 -7.36
C ASP A 268 -15.65 5.73 -6.71
N ILE A 269 -15.15 5.26 -5.56
CA ILE A 269 -15.77 4.19 -4.78
C ILE A 269 -15.88 4.67 -3.34
N ASP A 270 -17.07 4.58 -2.76
CA ASP A 270 -17.25 4.98 -1.38
C ASP A 270 -16.63 3.98 -0.38
N LEU A 271 -16.33 4.48 0.82
CA LEU A 271 -15.64 3.71 1.86
C LEU A 271 -16.43 2.47 2.31
N GLU A 272 -17.76 2.55 2.33
CA GLU A 272 -18.62 1.43 2.74
C GLU A 272 -18.52 0.28 1.71
N GLU A 273 -18.53 0.62 0.42
CA GLU A 273 -18.34 -0.35 -0.67
C GLU A 273 -16.97 -1.02 -0.61
N LEU A 274 -15.90 -0.24 -0.33
CA LEU A 274 -14.55 -0.78 -0.18
C LEU A 274 -14.44 -1.75 1.00
N ARG A 275 -14.99 -1.39 2.15
CA ARG A 275 -15.01 -2.24 3.36
C ARG A 275 -15.87 -3.50 3.13
N SER A 276 -16.97 -3.39 2.40
CA SER A 276 -17.78 -4.55 1.99
C SER A 276 -17.03 -5.48 1.03
N THR A 277 -16.24 -4.91 0.13
CA THR A 277 -15.36 -5.69 -0.78
C THR A 277 -14.30 -6.43 0.02
N LEU A 278 -13.64 -5.77 0.97
CA LEU A 278 -12.66 -6.40 1.87
C LEU A 278 -13.31 -7.60 2.61
N ALA A 279 -14.44 -7.39 3.26
CA ALA A 279 -15.13 -8.44 3.99
C ALA A 279 -15.51 -9.63 3.07
N THR A 280 -15.98 -9.35 1.85
CA THR A 280 -16.33 -10.37 0.87
C THR A 280 -15.12 -11.21 0.45
N LEU A 281 -13.96 -10.57 0.25
CA LEU A 281 -12.72 -11.27 -0.10
C LEU A 281 -12.21 -12.11 1.07
N GLU A 282 -12.26 -11.57 2.28
CA GLU A 282 -11.88 -12.31 3.49
C GLU A 282 -12.77 -13.55 3.72
N ASP A 283 -14.09 -13.40 3.58
CA ASP A 283 -15.03 -14.52 3.70
C ASP A 283 -14.74 -15.61 2.66
N LYS A 284 -14.44 -15.21 1.42
CA LYS A 284 -14.06 -16.14 0.35
C LYS A 284 -12.75 -16.89 0.66
N LEU A 285 -11.79 -16.25 1.31
CA LEU A 285 -10.52 -16.86 1.69
C LEU A 285 -10.63 -17.79 2.91
N ARG A 286 -11.61 -17.55 3.80
CA ARG A 286 -11.90 -18.41 4.96
C ARG A 286 -12.66 -19.68 4.58
N GLY A 287 -13.37 -19.73 3.44
CA GLY A 287 -14.11 -20.90 2.89
C GLY A 287 -15.57 -20.92 3.27
#